data_5b17d9089efd087f279beacb8f2718bb
#
_entry.id   5b17d9089efd087f279beacb8f2718bb
#
_cell.length_a   1.000
_cell.length_b   1.000
_cell.length_c   1.000
_cell.angle_alpha   90.00
_cell.angle_beta   90.00
_cell.angle_gamma   90.00
#
_symmetry.space_group_name_H-M   'P 1'
#
loop_
_entity.id
_entity.type
_entity.pdbx_description
1 polymer ?
#
loop_
_entity_poly.entity_id
_entity_poly.type
_entity_poly.pdbx_seq_one_letter_code
_entity_poly.pdbx_strand_id
1 'polypeptide(L)'
;MYDQILFPTDGSERSDVAFDHVLEIAADHGATVHIIHVADTTRDSVTQISGDVVDVLEREGDRIVEEAANRAAERGVSTATEVHQGGVPESIVAYADEYGIDLIVMPTRGRTGLERTLLG
;
A
#
# COMPACT_ATOMS: atom_id res chain seq x y z
N MET A 1 -21.25 0.73 -0.69
CA MET A 1 -20.38 1.32 0.35
C MET A 1 -19.11 0.48 0.48
N TYR A 2 -17.98 1.12 0.62
CA TYR A 2 -16.70 0.40 0.75
C TYR A 2 -16.39 0.21 2.23
N ASP A 3 -16.12 -1.01 2.64
CA ASP A 3 -15.77 -1.33 4.03
C ASP A 3 -14.29 -1.62 4.20
N GLN A 4 -13.68 -2.22 3.20
CA GLN A 4 -12.27 -2.62 3.22
C GLN A 4 -11.56 -2.07 1.99
N ILE A 5 -10.67 -1.13 2.20
CA ILE A 5 -9.92 -0.49 1.12
C ILE A 5 -8.46 -0.91 1.23
N LEU A 6 -7.88 -1.32 0.12
CA LEU A 6 -6.47 -1.67 0.06
C LEU A 6 -5.69 -0.56 -0.62
N PHE A 7 -4.63 -0.11 0.03
CA PHE A 7 -3.75 0.92 -0.50
C PHE A 7 -2.31 0.43 -0.49
N PRO A 8 -1.82 -0.12 -1.61
CA PRO A 8 -0.40 -0.43 -1.74
C PRO A 8 0.40 0.87 -1.90
N THR A 9 1.48 1.01 -1.15
CA THR A 9 2.29 2.23 -1.22
C THR A 9 3.77 1.90 -1.33
N ASP A 10 4.49 2.70 -2.10
CA ASP A 10 5.94 2.63 -2.19
C ASP A 10 6.62 3.79 -1.46
N GLY A 11 5.84 4.62 -0.76
CA GLY A 11 6.37 5.76 -0.02
C GLY A 11 6.70 6.97 -0.87
N SER A 12 6.38 6.95 -2.16
CA SER A 12 6.66 8.07 -3.07
C SER A 12 5.65 9.21 -2.86
N GLU A 13 6.00 10.39 -3.40
CA GLU A 13 5.08 11.54 -3.38
C GLU A 13 3.78 11.22 -4.10
N ARG A 14 3.86 10.45 -5.16
CA ARG A 14 2.67 10.05 -5.92
C ARG A 14 1.75 9.19 -5.07
N SER A 15 2.32 8.26 -4.30
CA SER A 15 1.54 7.48 -3.35
C SER A 15 0.91 8.36 -2.28
N ASP A 16 1.64 9.37 -1.80
CA ASP A 16 1.11 10.27 -0.78
C ASP A 16 -0.10 11.05 -1.28
N VAL A 17 -0.07 11.50 -2.53
CA VAL A 17 -1.21 12.20 -3.13
C VAL A 17 -2.41 11.27 -3.25
N ALA A 18 -2.18 10.04 -3.72
CA ALA A 18 -3.25 9.05 -3.82
C ALA A 18 -3.82 8.72 -2.45
N PHE A 19 -2.97 8.68 -1.43
CA PHE A 19 -3.41 8.37 -0.08
C PHE A 19 -4.38 9.41 0.49
N ASP A 20 -4.22 10.68 0.15
CA ASP A 20 -5.17 11.71 0.57
C ASP A 20 -6.57 11.41 0.04
N HIS A 21 -6.68 10.92 -1.19
CA HIS A 21 -7.96 10.51 -1.75
C HIS A 21 -8.53 9.30 -1.02
N VAL A 22 -7.66 8.35 -0.68
CA VAL A 22 -8.07 7.16 0.07
C VAL A 22 -8.66 7.56 1.41
N LEU A 23 -8.02 8.49 2.11
CA LEU A 23 -8.49 8.94 3.41
C LEU A 23 -9.87 9.61 3.32
N GLU A 24 -10.10 10.38 2.26
CA GLU A 24 -11.42 10.98 2.05
C GLU A 24 -12.50 9.92 1.83
N ILE A 25 -12.22 8.94 0.99
CA ILE A 25 -13.15 7.85 0.72
C ILE A 25 -13.42 7.05 2.01
N ALA A 26 -12.37 6.72 2.73
CA ALA A 26 -12.49 5.93 3.95
C ALA A 26 -13.29 6.67 5.02
N ALA A 27 -13.06 7.98 5.18
CA ALA A 27 -13.80 8.77 6.15
C ALA A 27 -15.27 8.82 5.80
N ASP A 28 -15.62 8.98 4.53
CA ASP A 28 -17.00 9.05 4.08
C ASP A 28 -17.73 7.73 4.25
N HIS A 29 -17.03 6.61 4.07
CA HIS A 29 -17.65 5.28 4.12
C HIS A 29 -17.50 4.57 5.47
N GLY A 30 -16.72 5.12 6.38
CA GLY A 30 -16.40 4.42 7.62
C GLY A 30 -15.56 3.18 7.39
N ALA A 31 -14.72 3.19 6.37
CA ALA A 31 -13.96 2.03 5.94
C ALA A 31 -12.66 1.88 6.72
N THR A 32 -12.14 0.65 6.75
CA THR A 32 -10.78 0.36 7.20
C THR A 32 -9.85 0.38 6.02
N VAL A 33 -8.71 1.06 6.14
CA VAL A 33 -7.70 1.11 5.09
C VAL A 33 -6.59 0.15 5.42
N HIS A 34 -6.34 -0.80 4.53
CA HIS A 34 -5.23 -1.72 4.62
C HIS A 34 -4.06 -1.11 3.86
N ILE A 35 -3.05 -0.69 4.57
CA ILE A 35 -1.87 -0.05 4.00
C ILE A 35 -0.79 -1.11 3.89
N ILE A 36 -0.39 -1.45 2.68
CA ILE A 36 0.66 -2.45 2.50
C ILE A 36 1.82 -1.87 1.69
N HIS A 37 3.00 -2.34 2.01
CA HIS A 37 4.20 -2.07 1.24
C HIS A 37 4.78 -3.41 0.81
N VAL A 38 5.04 -3.55 -0.47
CA VAL A 38 5.65 -4.77 -1.00
C VAL A 38 7.06 -4.43 -1.45
N ALA A 39 8.04 -5.00 -0.76
CA ALA A 39 9.44 -4.90 -1.16
C ALA A 39 9.65 -5.90 -2.29
N ASP A 40 9.93 -5.41 -3.50
CA ASP A 40 10.08 -6.28 -4.67
C ASP A 40 11.42 -6.99 -4.62
N THR A 41 11.39 -8.22 -4.14
CA THR A 41 12.60 -9.06 -4.04
C THR A 41 12.76 -9.97 -5.24
N THR A 42 11.94 -9.82 -6.27
CA THR A 42 12.03 -10.64 -7.48
C THR A 42 13.03 -10.10 -8.50
N ARG A 43 13.52 -8.88 -8.30
CA ARG A 43 14.49 -8.29 -9.20
C ARG A 43 15.85 -8.97 -9.04
N ASP A 44 16.55 -9.19 -10.15
CA ASP A 44 17.84 -9.88 -10.14
C ASP A 44 18.84 -9.24 -9.18
N SER A 45 18.86 -7.93 -9.10
CA SER A 45 19.77 -7.21 -8.23
C SER A 45 19.50 -7.47 -6.75
N VAL A 46 18.30 -7.90 -6.40
CA VAL A 46 17.91 -8.13 -5.02
C VAL A 46 18.07 -9.60 -4.64
N THR A 47 17.83 -10.52 -5.56
CA THR A 47 17.89 -11.95 -5.28
C THR A 47 19.29 -12.45 -4.92
N GLN A 48 20.32 -11.66 -5.23
CA GLN A 48 21.70 -12.02 -4.93
C GLN A 48 22.25 -11.36 -3.68
N ILE A 49 21.38 -10.70 -2.92
CA ILE A 49 21.81 -9.88 -1.81
C ILE A 49 21.64 -10.61 -0.47
N SER A 50 22.53 -10.30 0.46
CA SER A 50 22.53 -10.91 1.79
C SER A 50 21.28 -10.56 2.59
N GLY A 51 21.04 -11.32 3.67
CA GLY A 51 19.94 -11.06 4.58
C GLY A 51 19.92 -9.64 5.14
N ASP A 52 21.08 -8.99 5.25
CA ASP A 52 21.16 -7.62 5.75
C ASP A 52 20.39 -6.63 4.91
N VAL A 53 20.40 -6.81 3.58
CA VAL A 53 19.65 -5.91 2.68
C VAL A 53 18.15 -6.17 2.79
N VAL A 54 17.77 -7.43 2.95
CA VAL A 54 16.35 -7.76 3.18
C VAL A 54 15.86 -7.09 4.46
N ASP A 55 16.66 -7.09 5.52
CA ASP A 55 16.31 -6.41 6.77
C ASP A 55 16.16 -4.90 6.58
N VAL A 56 17.01 -4.29 5.77
CA VAL A 56 16.92 -2.87 5.46
C VAL A 56 15.62 -2.57 4.71
N LEU A 57 15.26 -3.42 3.75
CA LEU A 57 14.01 -3.26 2.99
C LEU A 57 12.78 -3.40 3.89
N GLU A 58 12.82 -4.33 4.83
CA GLU A 58 11.72 -4.48 5.79
C GLU A 58 11.56 -3.25 6.68
N ARG A 59 12.67 -2.73 7.19
CA ARG A 59 12.62 -1.53 8.04
C ARG A 59 12.13 -0.32 7.28
N GLU A 60 12.53 -0.19 6.04
CA GLU A 60 12.05 0.88 5.19
C GLU A 60 10.55 0.74 4.93
N GLY A 61 10.09 -0.49 4.67
CA GLY A 61 8.67 -0.77 4.51
C GLY A 61 7.86 -0.46 5.76
N ASP A 62 8.37 -0.86 6.93
CA ASP A 62 7.71 -0.57 8.20
C ASP A 62 7.57 0.93 8.41
N ARG A 63 8.60 1.69 8.10
CA ARG A 63 8.55 3.15 8.21
C ARG A 63 7.50 3.74 7.28
N ILE A 64 7.43 3.26 6.05
CA ILE A 64 6.47 3.75 5.06
C ILE A 64 5.03 3.52 5.51
N VAL A 65 4.70 2.31 5.94
CA VAL A 65 3.32 2.01 6.34
C VAL A 65 2.95 2.68 7.65
N GLU A 66 3.92 2.83 8.55
CA GLU A 66 3.69 3.49 9.82
C GLU A 66 3.40 4.99 9.66
N GLU A 67 4.14 5.66 8.79
CA GLU A 67 3.87 7.07 8.48
C GLU A 67 2.48 7.25 7.90
N ALA A 68 2.08 6.37 6.99
CA ALA A 68 0.75 6.42 6.42
C ALA A 68 -0.33 6.16 7.47
N ALA A 69 -0.11 5.19 8.35
CA ALA A 69 -1.06 4.88 9.42
C ALA A 69 -1.22 6.07 10.38
N ASN A 70 -0.15 6.79 10.67
CA ASN A 70 -0.20 7.96 11.52
C ASN A 70 -1.05 9.07 10.88
N ARG A 71 -0.90 9.27 9.58
CA ARG A 71 -1.71 10.25 8.85
C ARG A 71 -3.18 9.87 8.88
N ALA A 72 -3.48 8.59 8.73
CA ALA A 72 -4.86 8.10 8.79
C ALA A 72 -5.46 8.30 10.19
N ALA A 73 -4.68 8.03 11.22
CA ALA A 73 -5.13 8.21 12.60
C ALA A 73 -5.50 9.66 12.89
N GLU A 74 -4.75 10.61 12.33
CA GLU A 74 -5.06 12.03 12.48
C GLU A 74 -6.42 12.40 11.89
N ARG A 75 -6.90 11.60 10.92
CA ARG A 75 -8.19 11.80 10.28
C ARG A 75 -9.28 10.88 10.85
N GLY A 76 -8.96 10.13 11.90
CA GLY A 76 -9.91 9.22 12.51
C GLY A 76 -10.23 7.99 11.68
N VAL A 77 -9.33 7.61 10.76
CA VAL A 77 -9.51 6.46 9.88
C VAL A 77 -8.82 5.24 10.46
N SER A 78 -9.52 4.13 10.55
CA SER A 78 -8.96 2.86 11.04
C SER A 78 -8.05 2.23 9.98
N THR A 79 -6.94 1.68 10.41
CA THR A 79 -5.98 1.07 9.49
C THR A 79 -5.50 -0.30 9.95
N ALA A 80 -5.05 -1.09 8.98
CA ALA A 80 -4.24 -2.28 9.21
C ALA A 80 -3.02 -2.12 8.31
N THR A 81 -1.85 -2.49 8.80
CA THR A 81 -0.60 -2.31 8.04
C THR A 81 0.11 -3.63 7.88
N GLU A 82 0.81 -3.79 6.77
CA GLU A 82 1.59 -4.99 6.51
C GLU A 82 2.72 -4.69 5.53
N VAL A 83 3.84 -5.39 5.70
CA VAL A 83 4.98 -5.31 4.79
C VAL A 83 5.21 -6.72 4.24
N HIS A 84 5.26 -6.83 2.93
CA HIS A 84 5.51 -8.09 2.23
C HIS A 84 6.78 -8.03 1.43
N GLN A 85 7.32 -9.20 1.14
CA GLN A 85 8.44 -9.35 0.23
C GLN A 85 8.00 -10.28 -0.90
N GLY A 86 8.39 -9.96 -2.12
CA GLY A 86 8.04 -10.79 -3.27
C GLY A 86 7.60 -9.97 -4.46
N GLY A 87 6.81 -10.58 -5.32
CA GLY A 87 6.24 -9.89 -6.49
C GLY A 87 5.13 -8.96 -6.09
N VAL A 88 5.14 -7.73 -6.61
CA VAL A 88 4.18 -6.71 -6.21
C VAL A 88 2.76 -7.07 -6.63
N PRO A 89 2.47 -7.40 -7.91
CA PRO A 89 1.09 -7.72 -8.30
C PRO A 89 0.53 -8.95 -7.56
N GLU A 90 1.34 -9.98 -7.42
CA GLU A 90 0.92 -11.23 -6.77
C GLU A 90 0.56 -11.00 -5.32
N SER A 91 1.34 -10.18 -4.62
CA SER A 91 1.10 -9.87 -3.22
C SER A 91 -0.18 -9.07 -3.03
N ILE A 92 -0.45 -8.13 -3.93
CA ILE A 92 -1.66 -7.30 -3.87
C ILE A 92 -2.90 -8.17 -4.08
N VAL A 93 -2.88 -9.04 -5.09
CA VAL A 93 -4.02 -9.92 -5.39
C VAL A 93 -4.28 -10.88 -4.25
N ALA A 94 -3.23 -11.48 -3.71
CA ALA A 94 -3.37 -12.42 -2.59
C ALA A 94 -3.94 -11.73 -1.36
N TYR A 95 -3.47 -10.53 -1.06
CA TYR A 95 -3.96 -9.77 0.08
C TYR A 95 -5.44 -9.43 -0.09
N ALA A 96 -5.81 -8.96 -1.28
CA ALA A 96 -7.18 -8.59 -1.57
C ALA A 96 -8.15 -9.77 -1.38
N ASP A 97 -7.74 -10.94 -1.83
CA ASP A 97 -8.55 -12.15 -1.65
C ASP A 97 -8.66 -12.56 -0.19
N GLU A 98 -7.55 -12.51 0.54
CA GLU A 98 -7.51 -12.97 1.92
C GLU A 98 -8.36 -12.09 2.85
N TYR A 99 -8.36 -10.80 2.62
CA TYR A 99 -9.01 -9.86 3.53
C TYR A 99 -10.32 -9.28 3.02
N GLY A 100 -10.85 -9.81 1.93
CA GLY A 100 -12.14 -9.38 1.40
C GLY A 100 -12.17 -7.91 1.02
N ILE A 101 -11.15 -7.47 0.29
CA ILE A 101 -11.02 -6.06 -0.10
C ILE A 101 -12.07 -5.67 -1.13
N ASP A 102 -12.74 -4.54 -0.89
CA ASP A 102 -13.78 -4.00 -1.76
C ASP A 102 -13.25 -3.05 -2.82
N LEU A 103 -12.16 -2.36 -2.51
CA LEU A 103 -11.60 -1.33 -3.38
C LEU A 103 -10.10 -1.29 -3.23
N ILE A 104 -9.41 -1.28 -4.36
CA ILE A 104 -7.94 -1.11 -4.39
C ILE A 104 -7.67 0.25 -5.02
N VAL A 105 -6.92 1.09 -4.32
CA VAL A 105 -6.51 2.40 -4.83
C VAL A 105 -5.00 2.44 -4.86
N MET A 106 -4.44 2.75 -6.01
CA MET A 106 -3.01 2.85 -6.17
C MET A 106 -2.66 3.84 -7.28
N PRO A 107 -1.56 4.57 -7.12
CA PRO A 107 -1.12 5.45 -8.21
C PRO A 107 -0.57 4.60 -9.34
N THR A 108 -0.70 5.08 -10.56
CA THR A 108 -0.12 4.42 -11.71
C THR A 108 1.17 5.13 -12.08
N ARG A 109 2.08 4.40 -12.71
CA ARG A 109 3.30 4.97 -13.26
C ARG A 109 3.09 5.44 -14.69
N GLY A 110 1.86 5.75 -15.07
CA GLY A 110 1.56 6.17 -16.43
C GLY A 110 2.41 7.36 -16.85
N ARG A 111 2.86 7.37 -18.10
CA ARG A 111 3.65 8.48 -18.65
C ARG A 111 2.88 9.79 -18.65
N THR A 112 1.59 9.69 -18.62
CA THR A 112 0.70 10.84 -18.59
C THR A 112 0.54 11.44 -17.22
N GLY A 113 1.06 10.77 -16.19
CA GLY A 113 0.89 11.20 -14.82
C GLY A 113 -0.53 11.03 -14.30
N LEU A 114 -1.38 10.36 -15.05
CA LEU A 114 -2.74 10.11 -14.61
C LEU A 114 -2.77 9.01 -13.56
N GLU A 115 -3.52 9.26 -12.54
CA GLU A 115 -3.73 8.27 -11.51
C GLU A 115 -5.03 7.52 -11.79
N ARG A 116 -5.05 6.26 -11.44
CA ARG A 116 -6.22 5.43 -11.64
C ARG A 116 -6.60 4.74 -10.36
N THR A 117 -7.90 4.64 -10.17
CA THR A 117 -8.46 3.85 -9.09
C THR A 117 -8.91 2.53 -9.68
N LEU A 118 -8.46 1.43 -9.09
CA LEU A 118 -8.83 0.10 -9.53
C LEU A 118 -9.87 -0.45 -8.56
N LEU A 119 -11.01 -0.82 -9.10
CA LEU A 119 -12.08 -1.40 -8.31
C LEU A 119 -11.85 -2.90 -8.18
N GLY A 120 -11.79 -3.37 -6.99
CA GLY A 120 -11.53 -4.78 -6.69
C GLY A 120 -12.69 -5.72 -6.87
#